data_98a64b7315cfa600ec2145ee8a715c3b
#
_entry.id   98a64b7315cfa600ec2145ee8a715c3b
#
_cell.length_a   1.000
_cell.length_b   1.000
_cell.length_c   1.000
_cell.angle_alpha   90.00
_cell.angle_beta   90.00
_cell.angle_gamma   90.00
#
_symmetry.space_group_name_H-M   'P 1'
#
loop_
_entity.id
_entity.type
_entity.pdbx_description
1 polymer ?
#
loop_
_entity_poly.entity_id
_entity_poly.type
_entity_poly.pdbx_seq_one_letter_code
_entity_poly.pdbx_strand_id
1 'polypeptide(L)'
;YDDGTAGIHRYNFPGQWGTHVDPPVHFVKGLRTLEDIPLTEMILPMIVIDVHEKVKTNNDYQVSMTDIYEWEKKYGTIPAESFVALRSDWSKRWPSTEKMRNRDEYGVSHSPGWSRKVIDYLVLNRKITAIGHETLDTDPGIRAGNGEWPLQTYYMGLDKYQIENMKALDQVPETGAY
;
A
#
# COMPACT_ATOMS: atom_id res chain seq x y z
N TYR A 1 2.19 -1.13 37.85
CA TYR A 1 2.21 -2.27 38.76
C TYR A 1 1.75 -1.81 40.15
N ASP A 2 0.44 -1.75 40.35
CA ASP A 2 -0.09 -1.29 41.66
C ASP A 2 0.10 -2.32 42.76
N ASP A 3 0.26 -3.59 42.38
CA ASP A 3 0.49 -4.72 43.30
C ASP A 3 1.82 -5.46 43.05
N GLY A 4 2.63 -5.00 42.08
CA GLY A 4 3.91 -5.59 41.70
C GLY A 4 3.85 -6.92 40.93
N THR A 5 2.66 -7.34 40.49
CA THR A 5 2.47 -8.67 39.83
C THR A 5 2.46 -8.60 38.30
N ALA A 6 1.87 -7.57 37.71
CA ALA A 6 1.78 -7.44 36.23
C ALA A 6 1.66 -5.97 35.78
N GLY A 7 2.22 -5.68 34.62
CA GLY A 7 1.99 -4.43 33.90
C GLY A 7 0.93 -4.63 32.82
N ILE A 8 -0.14 -3.85 32.86
CA ILE A 8 -1.22 -3.90 31.87
C ILE A 8 -1.30 -2.56 31.16
N HIS A 9 -1.32 -2.59 29.83
CA HIS A 9 -1.47 -1.42 28.99
C HIS A 9 -2.87 -1.38 28.35
N ARG A 10 -3.46 -0.18 28.35
CA ARG A 10 -4.68 0.07 27.59
C ARG A 10 -4.34 0.98 26.42
N TYR A 11 -4.72 0.55 25.20
CA TYR A 11 -4.52 1.33 23.98
C TYR A 11 -5.85 1.91 23.50
N ASN A 12 -5.80 3.18 23.03
CA ASN A 12 -6.93 3.86 22.41
C ASN A 12 -6.40 4.76 21.30
N PHE A 13 -6.47 4.28 20.07
CA PHE A 13 -6.01 5.00 18.88
C PHE A 13 -6.79 4.54 17.62
N PRO A 14 -6.85 5.38 16.55
CA PRO A 14 -7.39 4.96 15.26
C PRO A 14 -6.61 3.77 14.67
N GLY A 15 -7.32 2.83 14.06
CA GLY A 15 -6.70 1.62 13.47
C GLY A 15 -5.72 1.91 12.33
N GLN A 16 -5.86 3.08 11.68
CA GLN A 16 -5.07 3.53 10.52
C GLN A 16 -3.73 4.18 10.91
N TRP A 17 -3.23 3.98 12.11
CA TRP A 17 -1.93 4.51 12.53
C TRP A 17 -0.79 3.52 12.26
N GLY A 18 0.29 4.01 11.62
CA GLY A 18 1.45 3.21 11.25
C GLY A 18 1.13 2.23 10.11
N THR A 19 1.85 1.10 10.04
CA THR A 19 1.52 0.04 9.09
C THR A 19 0.20 -0.61 9.49
N HIS A 20 -0.77 -0.62 8.60
CA HIS A 20 -2.11 -1.15 8.87
C HIS A 20 -2.76 -1.76 7.63
N VAL A 21 -3.80 -2.53 7.86
CA VAL A 21 -4.64 -3.11 6.81
C VAL A 21 -5.90 -2.27 6.67
N ASP A 22 -6.25 -1.91 5.45
CA ASP A 22 -7.56 -1.36 5.10
C ASP A 22 -8.42 -2.44 4.44
N PRO A 23 -9.48 -2.90 5.09
CA PRO A 23 -10.45 -3.76 4.46
C PRO A 23 -11.37 -2.98 3.49
N PRO A 24 -12.05 -3.64 2.54
CA PRO A 24 -12.94 -2.99 1.58
C PRO A 24 -13.95 -2.01 2.19
N VAL A 25 -14.50 -2.33 3.36
CA VAL A 25 -15.48 -1.49 4.06
C VAL A 25 -14.95 -0.11 4.45
N HIS A 26 -13.63 0.06 4.52
CA HIS A 26 -13.01 1.33 4.90
C HIS A 26 -13.44 2.47 3.97
N PHE A 27 -13.58 2.23 2.67
CA PHE A 27 -14.05 3.20 1.69
C PHE A 27 -15.43 2.89 1.12
N VAL A 28 -15.87 1.64 1.13
CA VAL A 28 -17.12 1.25 0.47
C VAL A 28 -18.03 0.52 1.46
N LYS A 29 -19.02 1.26 1.98
CA LYS A 29 -19.98 0.74 2.95
C LYS A 29 -20.66 -0.54 2.45
N GLY A 30 -20.69 -1.56 3.32
CA GLY A 30 -21.37 -2.83 3.07
C GLY A 30 -20.50 -3.89 2.39
N LEU A 31 -19.25 -3.58 2.06
CA LEU A 31 -18.27 -4.58 1.67
C LEU A 31 -17.62 -5.22 2.90
N ARG A 32 -16.72 -6.20 2.67
CA ARG A 32 -16.09 -7.00 3.71
C ARG A 32 -15.36 -6.13 4.75
N THR A 33 -15.54 -6.49 6.01
CA THR A 33 -14.75 -6.01 7.14
C THR A 33 -13.47 -6.84 7.27
N LEU A 34 -12.58 -6.50 8.20
CA LEU A 34 -11.32 -7.25 8.37
C LEU A 34 -11.59 -8.70 8.84
N GLU A 35 -12.58 -8.89 9.70
CA GLU A 35 -12.97 -10.22 10.19
C GLU A 35 -13.63 -11.11 9.12
N ASP A 36 -14.11 -10.54 8.03
CA ASP A 36 -14.67 -11.28 6.89
C ASP A 36 -13.59 -11.82 5.94
N ILE A 37 -12.36 -11.32 6.05
CA ILE A 37 -11.24 -11.72 5.18
C ILE A 37 -10.62 -12.99 5.77
N PRO A 38 -10.68 -14.14 5.07
CA PRO A 38 -10.13 -15.40 5.58
C PRO A 38 -8.60 -15.36 5.63
N LEU A 39 -8.00 -16.11 6.57
CA LEU A 39 -6.53 -16.20 6.71
C LEU A 39 -5.82 -16.65 5.43
N THR A 40 -6.50 -17.42 4.59
CA THR A 40 -5.96 -17.84 3.27
C THR A 40 -5.74 -16.69 2.30
N GLU A 41 -6.44 -15.55 2.50
CA GLU A 41 -6.19 -14.32 1.76
C GLU A 41 -5.14 -13.41 2.43
N MET A 42 -4.63 -13.77 3.62
CA MET A 42 -3.65 -12.99 4.38
C MET A 42 -2.23 -13.57 4.32
N ILE A 43 -2.07 -14.81 3.85
CA ILE A 43 -0.77 -15.47 3.69
C ILE A 43 -0.61 -15.78 2.20
N LEU A 44 0.11 -14.90 1.50
CA LEU A 44 0.15 -14.86 0.05
C LEU A 44 1.58 -14.82 -0.48
N PRO A 45 1.84 -15.37 -1.67
CA PRO A 45 3.08 -15.08 -2.38
C PRO A 45 3.26 -13.57 -2.54
N MET A 46 4.39 -13.05 -2.07
CA MET A 46 4.68 -11.62 -2.11
C MET A 46 5.48 -11.24 -3.35
N ILE A 47 5.02 -10.22 -4.03
CA ILE A 47 5.65 -9.59 -5.19
C ILE A 47 6.00 -8.16 -4.82
N VAL A 48 7.24 -7.73 -5.09
CA VAL A 48 7.65 -6.34 -4.88
C VAL A 48 7.94 -5.68 -6.23
N ILE A 49 7.16 -4.66 -6.56
CA ILE A 49 7.41 -3.79 -7.71
C ILE A 49 8.27 -2.62 -7.23
N ASP A 50 9.51 -2.57 -7.69
CA ASP A 50 10.47 -1.57 -7.24
C ASP A 50 10.54 -0.37 -8.19
N VAL A 51 10.13 0.80 -7.68
CA VAL A 51 10.15 2.06 -8.42
C VAL A 51 10.96 3.16 -7.71
N HIS A 52 11.73 2.78 -6.67
CA HIS A 52 12.40 3.77 -5.80
C HIS A 52 13.32 4.73 -6.57
N GLU A 53 14.03 4.26 -7.60
CA GLU A 53 14.90 5.13 -8.42
C GLU A 53 14.09 6.15 -9.25
N LYS A 54 12.90 5.76 -9.72
CA LYS A 54 11.99 6.65 -10.46
C LYS A 54 11.39 7.71 -9.52
N VAL A 55 11.08 7.31 -8.28
CA VAL A 55 10.56 8.22 -7.26
C VAL A 55 11.59 9.26 -6.81
N LYS A 56 12.89 8.93 -6.79
CA LYS A 56 13.96 9.91 -6.49
C LYS A 56 13.95 11.11 -7.44
N THR A 57 13.55 10.90 -8.68
CA THR A 57 13.50 11.95 -9.70
C THR A 57 12.12 12.58 -9.85
N ASN A 58 11.08 11.90 -9.43
CA ASN A 58 9.70 12.39 -9.48
C ASN A 58 8.91 11.87 -8.27
N ASN A 59 8.71 12.72 -7.26
CA ASN A 59 7.96 12.37 -6.06
C ASN A 59 6.49 11.98 -6.35
N ASP A 60 5.90 12.46 -7.44
CA ASP A 60 4.52 12.14 -7.86
C ASP A 60 4.46 10.97 -8.84
N TYR A 61 5.49 10.12 -8.85
CA TYR A 61 5.54 8.99 -9.74
C TYR A 61 4.36 8.04 -9.49
N GLN A 62 3.64 7.73 -10.56
CA GLN A 62 2.62 6.69 -10.54
C GLN A 62 3.16 5.46 -11.23
N VAL A 63 3.06 4.31 -10.55
CA VAL A 63 3.51 3.04 -11.13
C VAL A 63 2.82 2.82 -12.47
N SER A 64 3.61 2.45 -13.47
CA SER A 64 3.19 2.33 -14.88
C SER A 64 3.12 0.87 -15.33
N MET A 65 2.46 0.63 -16.46
CA MET A 65 2.46 -0.70 -17.08
C MET A 65 3.86 -1.16 -17.49
N THR A 66 4.75 -0.21 -17.80
CA THR A 66 6.16 -0.54 -18.10
C THR A 66 6.84 -1.18 -16.91
N ASP A 67 6.61 -0.67 -15.69
CA ASP A 67 7.19 -1.25 -14.46
C ASP A 67 6.74 -2.70 -14.27
N ILE A 68 5.46 -2.96 -14.51
CA ILE A 68 4.89 -4.30 -14.41
C ILE A 68 5.48 -5.23 -15.46
N TYR A 69 5.57 -4.79 -16.72
CA TYR A 69 6.13 -5.61 -17.79
C TYR A 69 7.64 -5.85 -17.64
N GLU A 70 8.39 -4.88 -17.12
CA GLU A 70 9.81 -5.05 -16.79
C GLU A 70 9.98 -6.11 -15.69
N TRP A 71 9.14 -6.07 -14.66
CA TRP A 71 9.12 -7.08 -13.61
C TRP A 71 8.76 -8.47 -14.19
N GLU A 72 7.69 -8.57 -14.96
CA GLU A 72 7.25 -9.83 -15.55
C GLU A 72 8.26 -10.41 -16.55
N LYS A 73 8.98 -9.56 -17.28
CA LYS A 73 10.07 -9.99 -18.16
C LYS A 73 11.22 -10.64 -17.39
N LYS A 74 11.48 -10.16 -16.16
CA LYS A 74 12.58 -10.62 -15.31
C LYS A 74 12.23 -11.89 -14.53
N TYR A 75 11.00 -11.98 -14.03
CA TYR A 75 10.60 -12.99 -13.05
C TYR A 75 9.46 -13.91 -13.52
N GLY A 76 8.89 -13.66 -14.66
CA GLY A 76 7.73 -14.39 -15.17
C GLY A 76 6.41 -13.68 -14.80
N THR A 77 5.32 -14.24 -15.23
CA THR A 77 3.97 -13.71 -15.00
C THR A 77 3.68 -13.61 -13.51
N ILE A 78 3.17 -12.47 -13.05
CA ILE A 78 2.69 -12.27 -11.66
C ILE A 78 1.63 -13.35 -11.37
N PRO A 79 1.82 -14.19 -10.34
CA PRO A 79 0.90 -15.27 -10.02
C PRO A 79 -0.44 -14.72 -9.51
N ALA A 80 -1.52 -15.44 -9.81
CA ALA A 80 -2.80 -15.18 -9.17
C ALA A 80 -2.70 -15.40 -7.65
N GLU A 81 -3.64 -14.82 -6.92
CA GLU A 81 -3.70 -14.94 -5.45
C GLU A 81 -2.40 -14.49 -4.76
N SER A 82 -1.73 -13.48 -5.30
CA SER A 82 -0.55 -12.85 -4.72
C SER A 82 -0.87 -11.52 -4.03
N PHE A 83 0.04 -11.11 -3.15
CA PHE A 83 0.12 -9.76 -2.59
C PHE A 83 1.17 -8.97 -3.37
N VAL A 84 0.81 -7.82 -3.92
CA VAL A 84 1.74 -6.99 -4.72
C VAL A 84 2.06 -5.70 -3.96
N ALA A 85 3.30 -5.56 -3.50
CA ALA A 85 3.81 -4.39 -2.79
C ALA A 85 4.54 -3.43 -3.74
N LEU A 86 4.32 -2.13 -3.55
CA LEU A 86 5.01 -1.05 -4.26
C LEU A 86 6.14 -0.50 -3.39
N ARG A 87 7.38 -0.80 -3.74
CA ARG A 87 8.56 -0.21 -3.12
C ARG A 87 8.90 1.13 -3.74
N SER A 88 8.92 2.16 -2.94
CA SER A 88 9.24 3.53 -3.32
C SER A 88 10.34 4.17 -2.48
N ASP A 89 10.81 3.46 -1.45
CA ASP A 89 11.67 3.98 -0.37
C ASP A 89 11.02 5.14 0.42
N TRP A 90 9.72 5.35 0.28
CA TRP A 90 8.99 6.41 0.97
C TRP A 90 9.00 6.22 2.48
N SER A 91 8.98 4.99 2.94
CA SER A 91 9.04 4.62 4.35
C SER A 91 10.31 5.11 5.08
N LYS A 92 11.39 5.41 4.35
CA LYS A 92 12.63 5.98 4.91
C LYS A 92 12.45 7.41 5.44
N ARG A 93 11.30 8.05 5.14
CA ARG A 93 10.91 9.36 5.68
C ARG A 93 10.30 9.29 7.07
N TRP A 94 9.86 8.10 7.49
CA TRP A 94 9.30 7.86 8.82
C TRP A 94 10.35 8.11 9.94
N PRO A 95 10.00 8.65 11.14
CA PRO A 95 8.64 8.95 11.61
C PRO A 95 8.17 10.40 11.37
N SER A 96 8.81 11.15 10.48
CA SER A 96 8.44 12.54 10.24
C SER A 96 7.17 12.64 9.40
N THR A 97 6.07 13.07 10.02
CA THR A 97 4.80 13.35 9.31
C THR A 97 4.98 14.38 8.19
N GLU A 98 5.80 15.41 8.43
CA GLU A 98 6.12 16.44 7.44
C GLU A 98 6.79 15.83 6.21
N LYS A 99 7.84 15.02 6.40
CA LYS A 99 8.54 14.34 5.31
C LYS A 99 7.66 13.32 4.60
N MET A 100 6.80 12.60 5.32
CA MET A 100 5.86 11.64 4.74
C MET A 100 4.84 12.34 3.86
N ARG A 101 4.29 13.47 4.29
CA ARG A 101 3.35 14.29 3.51
C ARG A 101 4.03 15.08 2.39
N ASN A 102 5.30 15.45 2.57
CA ASN A 102 6.14 16.14 1.58
C ASN A 102 5.41 17.29 0.87
N ARG A 103 4.86 18.23 1.67
CA ARG A 103 4.10 19.36 1.13
C ARG A 103 5.02 20.41 0.53
N ASP A 104 4.60 20.98 -0.58
CA ASP A 104 5.22 22.16 -1.19
C ASP A 104 4.82 23.46 -0.45
N GLU A 105 5.28 24.59 -0.97
CA GLU A 105 4.98 25.94 -0.44
C GLU A 105 3.48 26.31 -0.53
N TYR A 106 2.70 25.64 -1.37
CA TYR A 106 1.26 25.83 -1.53
C TYR A 106 0.45 24.85 -0.67
N GLY A 107 1.14 23.97 0.10
CA GLY A 107 0.51 22.97 0.95
C GLY A 107 0.06 21.70 0.21
N VAL A 108 0.41 21.56 -1.08
CA VAL A 108 0.11 20.36 -1.87
C VAL A 108 1.06 19.24 -1.48
N SER A 109 0.52 18.08 -1.18
CA SER A 109 1.33 16.89 -0.87
C SER A 109 1.85 16.23 -2.14
N HIS A 110 3.08 15.71 -2.07
CA HIS A 110 3.76 15.02 -3.15
C HIS A 110 4.25 13.67 -2.66
N SER A 111 3.65 12.59 -3.13
CA SER A 111 4.07 11.22 -2.86
C SER A 111 3.70 10.30 -4.03
N PRO A 112 4.48 9.23 -4.26
CA PRO A 112 4.14 8.27 -5.30
C PRO A 112 2.84 7.52 -4.96
N GLY A 113 2.25 6.92 -5.99
CA GLY A 113 1.05 6.12 -5.83
C GLY A 113 0.85 5.12 -6.96
N TRP A 114 -0.23 4.40 -6.87
CA TRP A 114 -0.67 3.49 -7.90
C TRP A 114 -1.29 4.23 -9.09
N SER A 115 -1.41 3.56 -10.23
CA SER A 115 -2.19 4.06 -11.37
C SER A 115 -3.37 3.13 -11.65
N ARG A 116 -4.46 3.71 -12.17
CA ARG A 116 -5.66 2.96 -12.51
C ARG A 116 -5.40 1.79 -13.47
N LYS A 117 -4.61 2.02 -14.50
CA LYS A 117 -4.28 0.97 -15.49
C LYS A 117 -3.55 -0.21 -14.86
N VAL A 118 -2.65 0.05 -13.92
CA VAL A 118 -1.92 -1.00 -13.22
C VAL A 118 -2.86 -1.77 -12.28
N ILE A 119 -3.70 -1.08 -11.52
CA ILE A 119 -4.71 -1.73 -10.65
C ILE A 119 -5.62 -2.63 -11.50
N ASP A 120 -6.15 -2.13 -12.62
CA ASP A 120 -7.01 -2.92 -13.51
C ASP A 120 -6.27 -4.18 -14.02
N TYR A 121 -5.03 -4.03 -14.44
CA TYR A 121 -4.22 -5.14 -14.92
C TYR A 121 -3.95 -6.19 -13.82
N LEU A 122 -3.53 -5.75 -12.67
CA LEU A 122 -3.22 -6.64 -11.54
C LEU A 122 -4.47 -7.39 -11.06
N VAL A 123 -5.59 -6.69 -10.91
CA VAL A 123 -6.82 -7.31 -10.38
C VAL A 123 -7.54 -8.14 -11.46
N LEU A 124 -7.74 -7.59 -12.65
CA LEU A 124 -8.57 -8.24 -13.66
C LEU A 124 -7.81 -9.28 -14.50
N ASN A 125 -6.54 -9.03 -14.82
CA ASN A 125 -5.74 -9.91 -15.65
C ASN A 125 -4.84 -10.87 -14.85
N ARG A 126 -4.27 -10.41 -13.72
CA ARG A 126 -3.41 -11.24 -12.88
C ARG A 126 -4.13 -11.86 -11.68
N LYS A 127 -5.35 -11.37 -11.36
CA LYS A 127 -6.21 -11.87 -10.28
C LYS A 127 -5.50 -11.90 -8.94
N ILE A 128 -4.74 -10.83 -8.64
CA ILE A 128 -4.10 -10.68 -7.35
C ILE A 128 -5.14 -10.55 -6.23
N THR A 129 -4.74 -10.86 -5.00
CA THR A 129 -5.62 -10.75 -3.83
C THR A 129 -5.54 -9.38 -3.19
N ALA A 130 -4.33 -8.82 -3.03
CA ALA A 130 -4.16 -7.56 -2.35
C ALA A 130 -2.97 -6.76 -2.87
N ILE A 131 -2.92 -5.48 -2.53
CA ILE A 131 -1.79 -4.59 -2.76
C ILE A 131 -1.26 -4.02 -1.45
N GLY A 132 -0.05 -3.46 -1.50
CA GLY A 132 0.48 -2.65 -0.41
C GLY A 132 1.48 -1.63 -0.90
N HIS A 133 1.80 -0.65 -0.06
CA HIS A 133 2.71 0.44 -0.40
C HIS A 133 3.30 1.11 0.84
N GLU A 134 4.36 1.89 0.64
CA GLU A 134 5.07 2.61 1.70
C GLU A 134 4.51 4.01 1.96
N THR A 135 3.54 4.45 1.17
CA THR A 135 2.87 5.75 1.28
C THR A 135 1.65 5.70 2.19
N LEU A 136 1.06 6.88 2.47
CA LEU A 136 -0.12 7.03 3.32
C LEU A 136 -1.42 6.64 2.61
N ASP A 137 -1.43 6.60 1.27
CA ASP A 137 -2.62 6.41 0.45
C ASP A 137 -2.27 5.64 -0.84
N THR A 138 -3.25 4.99 -1.45
CA THR A 138 -3.16 4.37 -2.78
C THR A 138 -3.01 5.42 -3.88
N ASP A 139 -3.76 6.52 -3.74
CA ASP A 139 -3.70 7.65 -4.65
C ASP A 139 -2.38 8.42 -4.44
N PRO A 140 -1.80 9.03 -5.49
CA PRO A 140 -0.63 9.89 -5.33
C PRO A 140 -0.95 11.11 -4.46
N GLY A 141 0.07 11.63 -3.77
CA GLY A 141 -0.06 12.72 -2.80
C GLY A 141 -0.78 13.96 -3.32
N ILE A 142 -0.61 14.30 -4.60
CA ILE A 142 -1.29 15.43 -5.25
C ILE A 142 -2.83 15.31 -5.25
N ARG A 143 -3.39 14.10 -5.06
CA ARG A 143 -4.82 13.88 -4.91
C ARG A 143 -5.21 13.64 -3.46
N ALA A 144 -4.61 12.65 -2.84
CA ALA A 144 -4.91 12.28 -1.46
C ALA A 144 -4.71 13.44 -0.48
N GLY A 145 -3.68 14.26 -0.69
CA GLY A 145 -3.44 15.47 0.10
C GLY A 145 -4.54 16.53 0.03
N ASN A 146 -5.36 16.50 -1.02
CA ASN A 146 -6.56 17.33 -1.19
C ASN A 146 -7.85 16.67 -0.70
N GLY A 147 -7.77 15.48 -0.08
CA GLY A 147 -8.94 14.73 0.36
C GLY A 147 -9.67 14.01 -0.77
N GLU A 148 -8.96 13.67 -1.84
CA GLU A 148 -9.49 12.95 -2.98
C GLU A 148 -8.86 11.56 -3.08
N TRP A 149 -9.68 10.51 -2.95
CA TRP A 149 -9.23 9.11 -3.00
C TRP A 149 -9.97 8.30 -4.08
N PRO A 150 -9.98 8.74 -5.35
CA PRO A 150 -10.75 8.05 -6.40
C PRO A 150 -10.21 6.64 -6.71
N LEU A 151 -8.89 6.46 -6.66
CA LEU A 151 -8.28 5.17 -6.95
C LEU A 151 -8.43 4.21 -5.78
N GLN A 152 -8.25 4.67 -4.56
CA GLN A 152 -8.45 3.88 -3.35
C GLN A 152 -9.92 3.43 -3.23
N THR A 153 -10.87 4.36 -3.42
CA THR A 153 -12.30 4.03 -3.46
C THR A 153 -12.61 2.99 -4.53
N TYR A 154 -12.05 3.17 -5.73
CA TYR A 154 -12.23 2.21 -6.80
C TYR A 154 -11.67 0.82 -6.46
N TYR A 155 -10.43 0.78 -5.96
CA TYR A 155 -9.75 -0.46 -5.61
C TYR A 155 -10.51 -1.22 -4.50
N MET A 156 -10.90 -0.53 -3.43
CA MET A 156 -11.73 -1.10 -2.36
C MET A 156 -13.08 -1.59 -2.88
N GLY A 157 -13.66 -0.90 -3.87
CA GLY A 157 -14.90 -1.29 -4.55
C GLY A 157 -14.79 -2.61 -5.34
N LEU A 158 -13.59 -3.07 -5.65
CA LEU A 158 -13.32 -4.41 -6.21
C LEU A 158 -13.29 -5.51 -5.13
N ASP A 159 -13.68 -5.18 -3.90
CA ASP A 159 -13.66 -6.06 -2.72
C ASP A 159 -12.26 -6.61 -2.40
N LYS A 160 -11.24 -5.74 -2.54
CA LYS A 160 -9.84 -6.03 -2.26
C LYS A 160 -9.35 -5.24 -1.07
N TYR A 161 -8.48 -5.81 -0.24
CA TYR A 161 -7.82 -5.12 0.86
C TYR A 161 -6.44 -4.61 0.46
N GLN A 162 -5.91 -3.68 1.25
CA GLN A 162 -4.55 -3.17 1.07
C GLN A 162 -3.81 -3.04 2.41
N ILE A 163 -2.49 -2.89 2.32
CA ILE A 163 -1.62 -2.56 3.45
C ILE A 163 -0.92 -1.25 3.16
N GLU A 164 -1.13 -0.25 4.02
CA GLU A 164 -0.52 1.06 3.91
C GLU A 164 0.66 1.23 4.89
N ASN A 165 1.51 2.22 4.61
CA ASN A 165 2.67 2.53 5.43
C ASN A 165 3.59 1.33 5.67
N MET A 166 3.77 0.47 4.68
CA MET A 166 4.72 -0.63 4.75
C MET A 166 6.14 -0.09 4.93
N LYS A 167 7.00 -0.91 5.54
CA LYS A 167 8.39 -0.55 5.79
C LYS A 167 9.34 -1.69 5.39
N ALA A 168 10.59 -1.32 5.12
CA ALA A 168 11.67 -2.27 4.84
C ALA A 168 11.45 -3.13 3.58
N LEU A 169 10.72 -2.64 2.59
CA LEU A 169 10.57 -3.33 1.30
C LEU A 169 11.90 -3.46 0.53
N ASP A 170 12.89 -2.65 0.87
CA ASP A 170 14.27 -2.76 0.36
C ASP A 170 15.04 -3.98 0.90
N GLN A 171 14.51 -4.64 1.93
CA GLN A 171 15.09 -5.86 2.53
C GLN A 171 14.35 -7.13 2.10
N VAL A 172 13.27 -7.00 1.34
CA VAL A 172 12.47 -8.11 0.84
C VAL A 172 12.84 -8.38 -0.62
N PRO A 173 13.04 -9.64 -1.03
CA PRO A 173 13.28 -9.96 -2.43
C PRO A 173 12.05 -9.61 -3.29
N GLU A 174 12.28 -9.23 -4.56
CA GLU A 174 11.18 -8.87 -5.47
C GLU A 174 10.21 -10.04 -5.75
N THR A 175 10.59 -11.27 -5.44
CA THR A 175 9.76 -12.49 -5.53
C THR A 175 10.28 -13.57 -4.59
N GLY A 176 9.41 -14.53 -4.23
CA GLY A 176 9.76 -15.69 -3.40
C GLY A 176 9.56 -15.51 -1.89
N ALA A 177 9.08 -14.35 -1.44
CA ALA A 177 8.60 -14.13 -0.07
C ALA A 177 7.11 -14.45 0.07
N TYR A 178 6.67 -14.57 1.35
CA TYR A 178 5.27 -14.73 1.76
C TYR A 178 4.93 -13.75 2.87
#